data_f494d0f564419734c930e9072bde08c6
#
_entry.id   f494d0f564419734c930e9072bde08c6
#
_cell.length_a   1.000
_cell.length_b   1.000
_cell.length_c   1.000
_cell.angle_alpha   90.00
_cell.angle_beta   90.00
_cell.angle_gamma   90.00
#
_symmetry.space_group_name_H-M   'P 1'
#
loop_
_entity.id
_entity.type
_entity.pdbx_description
1 polymer ?
#
loop_
_entity_poly.entity_id
_entity_poly.type
_entity_poly.pdbx_seq_one_letter_code
_entity_poly.pdbx_strand_id
1 'polypeptide(L)'
;MNIKCLYASLIAVLFAATVNGEIRLANCLGNGMVLQRGVELTIWGFGTAGETVEASFVKTETATALPVPAKGKIKSSTKFTAVADTAGQWQITLPALKYGGPYALKVNDIIVDDILIGDVLLCSGQSNMELPVARVTDMFADEIASYENTRIRQIIIPKEYNFAAPQSDIKPAEWKPLTQADVMQFSALAYFTAKALYAKTGIPVGIVNASWGGTPVEAWIDEEHLVDFPKYINEKRIYEDDDYRRNVKQLEGQAFHRWNVALYRGDAGLHEATPWFSAEYDDSEWTEVDMFSSSWATDGLNPCGGSHWLRQHVNVSAECAGQPAVLRMGCIVDSDSLYVNGTFVGSTGYQYPPRIYRLPEGLLHEGDNIITARIVSNGGKPEFIREKPYKIVFRDTEIQLSTKWLYRRGAPMPSAPSMMFFCYKPVCLYNTMIVPIAKMRFGNVVWYQGESNIDRYNEYAALLTAMITNWRETFDNQSLPFFIVELADFLAQDDPGRENWAQLRKAQADAASQTDNATLIKNSDLGEWNDIHPLDKKTLGERVAEAILSNDK
;
A
#
# COMPACT_ATOMS: atom_id res chain seq x y z
N MET A 1 35.24 -49.17 -51.02
CA MET A 1 35.96 -47.91 -50.70
C MET A 1 35.31 -47.32 -49.42
N ASN A 2 36.03 -47.46 -48.32
CA ASN A 2 35.55 -47.19 -46.97
C ASN A 2 35.61 -45.70 -46.67
N ILE A 3 34.49 -45.11 -46.22
CA ILE A 3 34.45 -43.78 -45.63
C ILE A 3 34.13 -43.96 -44.13
N LYS A 4 35.14 -43.73 -43.29
CA LYS A 4 35.01 -43.72 -41.84
C LYS A 4 34.40 -42.38 -41.40
N CYS A 5 33.22 -42.44 -40.75
CA CYS A 5 32.64 -41.32 -40.03
C CYS A 5 33.43 -41.09 -38.74
N LEU A 6 34.06 -39.95 -38.61
CA LEU A 6 34.64 -39.45 -37.36
C LEU A 6 33.53 -38.75 -36.56
N TYR A 7 33.12 -39.32 -35.43
CA TYR A 7 32.33 -38.62 -34.42
C TYR A 7 33.24 -37.74 -33.57
N ALA A 8 33.16 -36.46 -33.74
CA ALA A 8 33.76 -35.50 -32.82
C ALA A 8 32.77 -35.22 -31.68
N SER A 9 33.03 -35.73 -30.50
CA SER A 9 32.29 -35.42 -29.27
C SER A 9 32.63 -34.01 -28.83
N LEU A 10 31.72 -33.07 -28.98
CA LEU A 10 31.83 -31.70 -28.44
C LEU A 10 31.44 -31.76 -26.95
N ILE A 11 32.47 -31.75 -26.08
CA ILE A 11 32.24 -31.58 -24.64
C ILE A 11 31.93 -30.07 -24.45
N ALA A 12 30.66 -29.73 -24.25
CA ALA A 12 30.30 -28.40 -23.80
C ALA A 12 30.67 -28.27 -22.32
N VAL A 13 31.77 -27.61 -22.06
CA VAL A 13 32.11 -27.14 -20.71
C VAL A 13 31.20 -25.94 -20.41
N LEU A 14 30.16 -26.18 -19.64
CA LEU A 14 29.38 -25.11 -19.02
C LEU A 14 30.32 -24.37 -18.04
N PHE A 15 30.84 -23.24 -18.46
CA PHE A 15 31.39 -22.25 -17.54
C PHE A 15 30.19 -21.68 -16.75
N ALA A 16 29.92 -22.19 -15.57
CA ALA A 16 29.16 -21.48 -14.57
C ALA A 16 29.95 -20.19 -14.29
N ALA A 17 29.45 -19.08 -14.77
CA ALA A 17 29.99 -17.77 -14.37
C ALA A 17 29.71 -17.65 -12.86
N THR A 18 30.74 -17.89 -12.06
CA THR A 18 30.73 -17.56 -10.63
C THR A 18 30.62 -16.04 -10.55
N VAL A 19 29.47 -15.55 -10.22
CA VAL A 19 29.30 -14.15 -9.80
C VAL A 19 30.03 -14.08 -8.45
N ASN A 20 31.26 -13.56 -8.46
CA ASN A 20 31.99 -13.21 -7.25
C ASN A 20 31.26 -12.04 -6.61
N GLY A 21 30.30 -12.31 -5.74
CA GLY A 21 29.58 -11.31 -4.96
C GLY A 21 30.22 -11.21 -3.57
N GLU A 22 30.49 -10.00 -3.13
CA GLU A 22 30.87 -9.71 -1.75
C GLU A 22 29.76 -10.21 -0.80
N ILE A 23 30.13 -10.72 0.39
CA ILE A 23 29.15 -11.12 1.41
C ILE A 23 28.23 -9.95 1.73
N ARG A 24 26.94 -10.19 1.65
CA ARG A 24 25.90 -9.24 2.03
C ARG A 24 24.74 -9.93 2.76
N LEU A 25 24.02 -9.18 3.57
CA LEU A 25 22.75 -9.60 4.17
C LEU A 25 21.62 -9.57 3.12
N ALA A 26 20.55 -10.31 3.40
CA ALA A 26 19.27 -10.12 2.70
C ALA A 26 18.75 -8.71 2.95
N ASN A 27 18.15 -8.10 1.92
CA ASN A 27 17.75 -6.69 1.95
C ASN A 27 16.63 -6.35 2.95
N CYS A 28 15.94 -7.34 3.51
CA CYS A 28 14.99 -7.14 4.62
C CYS A 28 15.67 -7.10 6.01
N LEU A 29 16.96 -7.42 6.09
CA LEU A 29 17.75 -7.38 7.30
C LEU A 29 18.66 -6.16 7.28
N GLY A 30 18.61 -5.33 8.31
CA GLY A 30 19.42 -4.10 8.36
C GLY A 30 19.30 -3.37 9.68
N ASN A 31 19.91 -2.18 9.72
CA ASN A 31 19.87 -1.33 10.90
C ASN A 31 18.41 -1.06 11.32
N GLY A 32 18.20 -1.07 12.62
CA GLY A 32 16.89 -0.81 13.16
C GLY A 32 15.88 -1.97 13.05
N MET A 33 16.25 -3.14 12.52
CA MET A 33 15.31 -4.26 12.40
C MET A 33 14.77 -4.74 13.75
N VAL A 34 13.55 -5.29 13.72
CA VAL A 34 12.97 -6.02 14.85
C VAL A 34 12.88 -7.49 14.47
N LEU A 35 13.40 -8.37 15.34
CA LEU A 35 13.35 -9.82 15.18
C LEU A 35 12.37 -10.44 16.17
N GLN A 36 11.68 -11.50 15.77
CA GLN A 36 10.65 -12.16 16.58
C GLN A 36 11.23 -12.75 17.86
N ARG A 37 10.60 -12.45 19.00
CA ARG A 37 10.96 -13.01 20.29
C ARG A 37 10.52 -14.47 20.44
N GLY A 38 11.19 -15.21 21.32
CA GLY A 38 10.76 -16.52 21.81
C GLY A 38 10.96 -17.70 20.86
N VAL A 39 11.49 -17.47 19.68
CA VAL A 39 11.76 -18.48 18.65
C VAL A 39 13.21 -18.41 18.18
N GLU A 40 13.71 -19.46 17.56
CA GLU A 40 14.98 -19.41 16.85
C GLU A 40 14.89 -18.44 15.67
N LEU A 41 15.95 -17.65 15.49
CA LEU A 41 16.00 -16.59 14.49
C LEU A 41 16.96 -16.96 13.37
N THR A 42 16.56 -16.76 12.14
CA THR A 42 17.42 -16.95 10.98
C THR A 42 17.95 -15.60 10.51
N ILE A 43 19.26 -15.49 10.40
CA ILE A 43 19.97 -14.41 9.70
C ILE A 43 20.56 -15.02 8.45
N TRP A 44 20.32 -14.40 7.29
CA TRP A 44 20.75 -14.96 6.01
C TRP A 44 21.21 -13.87 5.05
N GLY A 45 21.86 -14.30 4.01
CA GLY A 45 22.35 -13.42 2.98
C GLY A 45 22.98 -14.17 1.82
N PHE A 46 23.80 -13.46 1.08
CA PHE A 46 24.41 -13.93 -0.17
C PHE A 46 25.91 -13.65 -0.16
N GLY A 47 26.66 -14.42 -0.93
CA GLY A 47 28.11 -14.30 -1.09
C GLY A 47 28.63 -15.22 -2.18
N THR A 48 29.94 -15.42 -2.25
CA THR A 48 30.52 -16.36 -3.21
C THR A 48 30.35 -17.80 -2.69
N ALA A 49 30.00 -18.74 -3.57
CA ALA A 49 29.85 -20.15 -3.22
C ALA A 49 31.16 -20.68 -2.53
N GLY A 50 30.98 -21.35 -1.40
CA GLY A 50 32.08 -21.87 -0.57
C GLY A 50 32.73 -20.83 0.34
N GLU A 51 32.34 -19.59 0.31
CA GLU A 51 32.87 -18.54 1.18
C GLU A 51 32.40 -18.73 2.63
N THR A 52 33.32 -18.53 3.57
CA THR A 52 33.05 -18.64 5.00
C THR A 52 32.52 -17.32 5.54
N VAL A 53 31.37 -17.40 6.21
CA VAL A 53 30.69 -16.27 6.88
C VAL A 53 30.89 -16.42 8.39
N GLU A 54 31.50 -15.42 9.01
CA GLU A 54 31.62 -15.34 10.47
C GLU A 54 30.65 -14.28 10.99
N ALA A 55 29.85 -14.61 12.01
CA ALA A 55 28.96 -13.65 12.62
C ALA A 55 29.08 -13.64 14.14
N SER A 56 28.77 -12.49 14.73
CA SER A 56 28.65 -12.32 16.17
C SER A 56 27.44 -11.45 16.49
N PHE A 57 26.70 -11.82 17.53
CA PHE A 57 25.52 -11.10 17.98
C PHE A 57 25.73 -10.66 19.42
N VAL A 58 25.64 -9.35 19.68
CA VAL A 58 26.03 -8.74 20.96
C VAL A 58 24.98 -7.75 21.42
N LYS A 59 24.68 -7.73 22.72
CA LYS A 59 23.88 -6.66 23.30
C LYS A 59 24.72 -5.39 23.45
N THR A 60 24.23 -4.25 22.97
CA THR A 60 24.92 -2.96 23.04
C THR A 60 24.45 -2.16 24.26
N GLU A 61 25.36 -1.39 24.89
CA GLU A 61 25.05 -0.63 26.12
C GLU A 61 24.46 0.77 25.86
N THR A 62 24.33 1.21 24.64
CA THR A 62 23.91 2.57 24.30
C THR A 62 22.50 2.62 23.71
N ALA A 63 21.53 2.71 24.56
CA ALA A 63 20.27 3.46 24.45
C ALA A 63 19.51 3.25 25.75
N THR A 64 19.00 4.34 26.34
CA THR A 64 18.23 4.44 27.58
C THR A 64 17.58 3.13 28.06
N ALA A 65 18.19 2.57 29.10
CA ALA A 65 17.86 1.28 29.67
C ALA A 65 16.42 1.17 30.13
N LEU A 66 15.69 0.20 29.56
CA LEU A 66 14.58 -0.41 30.32
C LEU A 66 15.15 -1.54 31.19
N PRO A 67 14.57 -1.80 32.38
CA PRO A 67 14.98 -2.91 33.19
C PRO A 67 14.64 -4.23 32.48
N VAL A 68 15.67 -4.94 32.05
CA VAL A 68 15.56 -6.28 31.45
C VAL A 68 15.48 -7.28 32.58
N PRO A 69 14.42 -8.14 32.68
CA PRO A 69 14.44 -9.27 33.59
C PRO A 69 15.59 -10.20 33.19
N ALA A 70 16.55 -10.35 34.10
CA ALA A 70 17.71 -11.20 33.86
C ALA A 70 17.31 -12.67 33.93
N LYS A 71 17.21 -13.36 32.80
CA LYS A 71 17.44 -14.81 32.64
C LYS A 71 17.46 -15.14 31.16
N GLY A 72 18.62 -15.24 30.60
CA GLY A 72 18.97 -15.58 29.23
C GLY A 72 20.25 -14.83 28.85
N LYS A 73 21.36 -15.17 29.51
CA LYS A 73 22.64 -14.54 29.22
C LYS A 73 23.15 -15.07 27.88
N ILE A 74 23.10 -14.24 26.84
CA ILE A 74 24.13 -14.35 25.79
C ILE A 74 25.39 -13.86 26.48
N LYS A 75 26.32 -14.78 26.74
CA LYS A 75 27.69 -14.43 27.13
C LYS A 75 28.27 -13.57 26.02
N SER A 76 28.98 -12.51 26.37
CA SER A 76 29.67 -11.63 25.44
C SER A 76 30.30 -12.44 24.31
N SER A 77 29.91 -12.15 23.04
CA SER A 77 30.42 -12.74 21.79
C SER A 77 30.19 -14.25 21.58
N THR A 78 28.92 -14.69 21.40
CA THR A 78 28.69 -15.98 20.73
C THR A 78 29.04 -15.80 19.25
N LYS A 79 30.04 -16.56 18.78
CA LYS A 79 30.41 -16.60 17.37
C LYS A 79 29.58 -17.64 16.65
N PHE A 80 29.15 -17.32 15.46
CA PHE A 80 28.44 -18.20 14.53
C PHE A 80 29.26 -18.29 13.24
N THR A 81 29.20 -19.44 12.59
CA THR A 81 29.90 -19.66 11.32
C THR A 81 28.97 -20.36 10.35
N ALA A 82 28.95 -19.92 9.10
CA ALA A 82 28.26 -20.58 8.00
C ALA A 82 29.18 -20.61 6.77
N VAL A 83 28.80 -21.43 5.79
CA VAL A 83 29.45 -21.45 4.47
C VAL A 83 28.39 -21.21 3.44
N ALA A 84 28.64 -20.31 2.50
CA ALA A 84 27.75 -20.06 1.39
C ALA A 84 27.63 -21.32 0.52
N ASP A 85 26.38 -21.72 0.22
CA ASP A 85 26.10 -22.90 -0.60
C ASP A 85 26.46 -22.68 -2.09
N THR A 86 26.16 -23.66 -2.92
CA THR A 86 26.45 -23.61 -4.36
C THR A 86 25.68 -22.52 -5.11
N ALA A 87 24.57 -22.02 -4.53
CA ALA A 87 23.79 -20.88 -5.03
C ALA A 87 24.27 -19.54 -4.44
N GLY A 88 25.32 -19.56 -3.61
CA GLY A 88 25.85 -18.38 -2.94
C GLY A 88 24.99 -17.90 -1.76
N GLN A 89 24.07 -18.73 -1.26
CA GLN A 89 23.25 -18.40 -0.10
C GLN A 89 23.89 -18.91 1.19
N TRP A 90 23.81 -18.11 2.24
CA TRP A 90 24.26 -18.51 3.57
C TRP A 90 23.19 -18.17 4.62
N GLN A 91 23.20 -18.89 5.71
CA GLN A 91 22.36 -18.60 6.87
C GLN A 91 23.01 -19.02 8.17
N ILE A 92 22.71 -18.28 9.24
CA ILE A 92 23.03 -18.63 10.62
C ILE A 92 21.75 -18.64 11.45
N THR A 93 21.73 -19.48 12.48
CA THR A 93 20.62 -19.58 13.42
C THR A 93 21.03 -19.00 14.76
N LEU A 94 20.32 -17.98 15.22
CA LEU A 94 20.44 -17.44 16.57
C LEU A 94 19.46 -18.15 17.50
N PRO A 95 19.81 -18.38 18.76
CA PRO A 95 18.89 -18.99 19.72
C PRO A 95 17.68 -18.09 20.00
N ALA A 96 16.61 -18.69 20.48
CA ALA A 96 15.44 -17.97 20.94
C ALA A 96 15.80 -16.93 22.02
N LEU A 97 15.39 -15.69 21.79
CA LEU A 97 15.68 -14.56 22.67
C LEU A 97 14.41 -14.00 23.29
N LYS A 98 14.52 -13.48 24.51
CA LYS A 98 13.46 -12.66 25.12
C LYS A 98 13.47 -11.28 24.49
N TYR A 99 12.32 -10.58 24.57
CA TYR A 99 12.24 -9.20 24.09
C TYR A 99 13.26 -8.28 24.79
N GLY A 100 13.71 -7.30 24.04
CA GLY A 100 14.67 -6.31 24.51
C GLY A 100 15.55 -5.76 23.39
N GLY A 101 16.68 -5.23 23.75
CA GLY A 101 17.65 -4.59 22.86
C GLY A 101 18.13 -3.26 23.43
N PRO A 102 18.92 -2.47 22.68
CA PRO A 102 19.38 -2.81 21.33
C PRO A 102 20.48 -3.88 21.32
N TYR A 103 20.59 -4.54 20.16
CA TYR A 103 21.67 -5.48 19.85
C TYR A 103 22.40 -5.01 18.57
N ALA A 104 23.62 -5.47 18.40
CA ALA A 104 24.39 -5.36 17.18
C ALA A 104 24.72 -6.74 16.61
N LEU A 105 24.65 -6.87 15.30
CA LEU A 105 25.06 -8.03 14.53
C LEU A 105 26.27 -7.64 13.67
N LYS A 106 27.37 -8.37 13.84
CA LYS A 106 28.49 -8.27 12.93
C LYS A 106 28.57 -9.53 12.07
N VAL A 107 28.60 -9.35 10.75
CA VAL A 107 28.79 -10.42 9.76
C VAL A 107 29.99 -10.05 8.92
N ASN A 108 31.12 -10.77 9.09
CA ASN A 108 32.43 -10.39 8.56
C ASN A 108 32.73 -8.91 8.87
N ASP A 109 32.81 -8.04 7.85
CA ASP A 109 33.03 -6.60 8.02
C ASP A 109 31.73 -5.76 8.07
N ILE A 110 30.59 -6.39 7.87
CA ILE A 110 29.26 -5.71 7.91
C ILE A 110 28.84 -5.59 9.37
N ILE A 111 28.43 -4.40 9.77
CA ILE A 111 27.85 -4.14 11.10
C ILE A 111 26.40 -3.67 10.90
N VAL A 112 25.48 -4.31 11.61
CA VAL A 112 24.08 -3.93 11.71
C VAL A 112 23.77 -3.59 13.15
N ASP A 113 23.37 -2.37 13.38
CA ASP A 113 23.13 -1.80 14.71
C ASP A 113 21.66 -1.60 15.02
N ASP A 114 21.37 -1.31 16.29
CA ASP A 114 20.07 -0.95 16.80
C ASP A 114 18.99 -2.01 16.55
N ILE A 115 19.35 -3.28 16.69
CA ILE A 115 18.42 -4.41 16.52
C ILE A 115 17.60 -4.58 17.80
N LEU A 116 16.28 -4.73 17.64
CA LEU A 116 15.37 -5.06 18.74
C LEU A 116 14.86 -6.50 18.61
N ILE A 117 14.58 -7.12 19.75
CA ILE A 117 13.83 -8.38 19.84
C ILE A 117 12.45 -8.03 20.37
N GLY A 118 11.40 -8.40 19.65
CA GLY A 118 10.02 -8.04 19.98
C GLY A 118 9.00 -8.89 19.25
N ASP A 119 7.79 -8.39 19.12
CA ASP A 119 6.74 -9.01 18.33
C ASP A 119 6.81 -8.50 16.89
N VAL A 120 6.86 -9.42 15.93
CA VAL A 120 6.92 -9.06 14.51
C VAL A 120 5.60 -9.44 13.82
N LEU A 121 4.93 -8.43 13.27
CA LEU A 121 3.69 -8.57 12.54
C LEU A 121 3.96 -8.55 11.03
N LEU A 122 3.45 -9.54 10.30
CA LEU A 122 3.32 -9.45 8.86
C LEU A 122 1.96 -8.81 8.53
N CYS A 123 1.99 -7.56 8.07
CA CYS A 123 0.81 -6.80 7.68
C CYS A 123 0.71 -6.83 6.15
N SER A 124 -0.32 -7.50 5.62
CA SER A 124 -0.45 -7.72 4.19
C SER A 124 -1.89 -7.59 3.70
N GLY A 125 -2.07 -7.49 2.39
CA GLY A 125 -3.35 -7.28 1.74
C GLY A 125 -3.31 -6.18 0.70
N GLN A 126 -4.41 -5.42 0.56
CA GLN A 126 -4.52 -4.38 -0.44
C GLN A 126 -4.55 -2.95 0.17
N SER A 127 -5.21 -2.01 -0.52
CA SER A 127 -5.15 -0.58 -0.20
C SER A 127 -5.52 -0.22 1.25
N ASN A 128 -6.45 -0.90 1.87
CA ASN A 128 -6.83 -0.64 3.26
C ASN A 128 -5.76 -1.06 4.29
N MET A 129 -4.90 -2.03 3.94
CA MET A 129 -3.70 -2.33 4.71
C MET A 129 -2.56 -1.37 4.37
N GLU A 130 -2.42 -1.04 3.08
CA GLU A 130 -1.39 -0.12 2.60
C GLU A 130 -1.58 1.32 3.07
N LEU A 131 -2.83 1.75 3.30
CA LEU A 131 -3.24 3.13 3.57
C LEU A 131 -2.31 3.79 4.60
N PRO A 132 -1.56 4.85 4.21
CA PRO A 132 -0.60 5.46 5.12
C PRO A 132 -1.29 6.34 6.18
N VAL A 133 -0.62 6.53 7.32
CA VAL A 133 -1.06 7.42 8.40
C VAL A 133 -1.41 8.82 7.89
N ALA A 134 -0.71 9.31 6.88
CA ALA A 134 -1.03 10.59 6.24
C ALA A 134 -2.49 10.71 5.78
N ARG A 135 -3.16 9.59 5.48
CA ARG A 135 -4.54 9.55 5.00
C ARG A 135 -5.59 9.63 6.11
N VAL A 136 -5.20 9.40 7.35
CA VAL A 136 -6.09 9.43 8.52
C VAL A 136 -5.85 10.63 9.43
N THR A 137 -5.01 11.57 9.01
CA THR A 137 -4.72 12.80 9.75
C THR A 137 -5.95 13.68 9.95
N ASP A 138 -6.94 13.61 9.07
CA ASP A 138 -8.21 14.34 9.25
C ASP A 138 -8.93 13.96 10.55
N MET A 139 -8.77 12.72 11.00
CA MET A 139 -9.43 12.22 12.20
C MET A 139 -8.51 12.18 13.43
N PHE A 140 -7.20 12.03 13.23
CA PHE A 140 -6.25 11.73 14.30
C PHE A 140 -5.02 12.64 14.31
N ALA A 141 -5.11 13.89 13.78
CA ALA A 141 -3.97 14.80 13.65
C ALA A 141 -3.20 15.02 14.96
N ASP A 142 -3.90 15.37 16.04
CA ASP A 142 -3.28 15.68 17.34
C ASP A 142 -2.63 14.45 17.97
N GLU A 143 -3.27 13.29 17.84
CA GLU A 143 -2.74 12.04 18.36
C GLU A 143 -1.47 11.61 17.63
N ILE A 144 -1.46 11.75 16.30
CA ILE A 144 -0.30 11.42 15.46
C ILE A 144 0.84 12.39 15.75
N ALA A 145 0.56 13.69 15.82
CA ALA A 145 1.57 14.73 16.06
C ALA A 145 2.22 14.63 17.47
N SER A 146 1.51 14.06 18.44
CA SER A 146 1.97 13.96 19.83
C SER A 146 2.63 12.64 20.19
N TYR A 147 2.73 11.67 19.26
CA TYR A 147 3.22 10.34 19.58
C TYR A 147 4.44 9.91 18.76
N GLU A 148 5.50 9.57 19.45
CA GLU A 148 6.71 8.95 18.92
C GLU A 148 7.08 7.73 19.77
N ASN A 149 7.62 6.69 19.12
CA ASN A 149 8.12 5.52 19.83
C ASN A 149 9.10 4.72 18.99
N THR A 150 10.38 4.91 19.19
CA THR A 150 11.44 4.23 18.42
C THR A 150 11.50 2.71 18.63
N ARG A 151 10.68 2.14 19.52
CA ARG A 151 10.52 0.70 19.71
C ARG A 151 9.43 0.08 18.84
N ILE A 152 8.67 0.90 18.13
CA ILE A 152 7.78 0.50 17.05
C ILE A 152 8.50 0.84 15.74
N ARG A 153 8.64 -0.12 14.86
CA ARG A 153 9.39 0.04 13.62
C ARG A 153 8.68 -0.64 12.46
N GLN A 154 8.83 -0.07 11.28
CA GLN A 154 8.25 -0.62 10.06
C GLN A 154 9.32 -0.77 8.98
N ILE A 155 9.25 -1.87 8.25
CA ILE A 155 9.82 -2.02 6.92
C ILE A 155 8.69 -2.17 5.91
N ILE A 156 8.78 -1.45 4.79
CA ILE A 156 7.86 -1.60 3.67
C ILE A 156 8.55 -2.48 2.62
N ILE A 157 7.94 -3.61 2.30
CA ILE A 157 8.43 -4.50 1.24
C ILE A 157 8.23 -3.81 -0.11
N PRO A 158 9.29 -3.63 -0.92
CA PRO A 158 9.19 -2.99 -2.22
C PRO A 158 8.23 -3.72 -3.15
N LYS A 159 7.39 -2.95 -3.82
CA LYS A 159 6.38 -3.45 -4.73
C LYS A 159 7.00 -3.93 -6.03
N GLU A 160 6.99 -5.22 -6.23
CA GLU A 160 7.44 -5.89 -7.44
C GLU A 160 6.50 -7.04 -7.79
N TYR A 161 6.47 -7.45 -9.04
CA TYR A 161 5.75 -8.64 -9.48
C TYR A 161 6.60 -9.48 -10.44
N ASN A 162 6.50 -10.80 -10.32
CA ASN A 162 7.18 -11.76 -11.17
C ASN A 162 6.31 -13.02 -11.33
N PHE A 163 6.08 -13.42 -12.57
CA PHE A 163 5.28 -14.61 -12.88
C PHE A 163 6.11 -15.87 -13.08
N ALA A 164 7.39 -15.71 -13.43
CA ALA A 164 8.22 -16.84 -13.87
C ALA A 164 8.74 -17.69 -12.70
N ALA A 165 9.20 -17.03 -11.62
CA ALA A 165 9.77 -17.75 -10.49
C ALA A 165 9.81 -16.88 -9.22
N PRO A 166 9.82 -17.50 -8.03
CA PRO A 166 10.10 -16.82 -6.78
C PRO A 166 11.45 -16.09 -6.80
N GLN A 167 11.50 -14.90 -6.22
CA GLN A 167 12.74 -14.16 -6.04
C GLN A 167 13.44 -14.58 -4.74
N SER A 168 14.75 -14.55 -4.74
CA SER A 168 15.55 -14.90 -3.56
C SER A 168 15.70 -13.77 -2.55
N ASP A 169 15.48 -12.51 -2.98
CA ASP A 169 15.64 -11.31 -2.17
C ASP A 169 14.71 -10.20 -2.65
N ILE A 170 14.35 -9.29 -1.78
CA ILE A 170 13.64 -8.05 -2.13
C ILE A 170 14.62 -7.00 -2.66
N LYS A 171 14.11 -5.94 -3.30
CA LYS A 171 14.93 -4.72 -3.50
C LYS A 171 15.34 -4.12 -2.16
N PRO A 172 16.42 -3.31 -2.12
CA PRO A 172 16.85 -2.65 -0.89
C PRO A 172 15.68 -1.91 -0.19
N ALA A 173 15.55 -2.16 1.10
CA ALA A 173 14.54 -1.56 1.96
C ALA A 173 15.15 -1.23 3.33
N GLU A 174 14.51 -0.34 4.07
CA GLU A 174 15.00 0.13 5.35
C GLU A 174 13.95 0.01 6.45
N TRP A 175 14.35 -0.39 7.63
CA TRP A 175 13.56 -0.30 8.82
C TRP A 175 13.50 1.15 9.33
N LYS A 176 12.30 1.69 9.48
CA LYS A 176 12.07 3.05 9.96
C LYS A 176 11.47 3.01 11.37
N PRO A 177 12.04 3.76 12.33
CA PRO A 177 11.42 3.92 13.65
C PRO A 177 10.21 4.82 13.57
N LEU A 178 9.27 4.65 14.51
CA LEU A 178 8.10 5.52 14.61
C LEU A 178 8.49 6.87 15.19
N THR A 179 8.83 7.81 14.32
CA THR A 179 9.16 9.21 14.59
C THR A 179 8.28 10.15 13.78
N GLN A 180 8.24 11.44 14.13
CA GLN A 180 7.50 12.43 13.33
C GLN A 180 8.01 12.56 11.89
N ALA A 181 9.29 12.22 11.65
CA ALA A 181 9.85 12.24 10.30
C ALA A 181 9.29 11.10 9.41
N ASP A 182 8.96 9.95 9.99
CA ASP A 182 8.63 8.74 9.25
C ASP A 182 7.16 8.30 9.41
N VAL A 183 6.47 8.71 10.49
CA VAL A 183 5.12 8.22 10.86
C VAL A 183 4.10 8.32 9.73
N MET A 184 4.18 9.36 8.91
CA MET A 184 3.22 9.61 7.83
C MET A 184 3.23 8.51 6.75
N GLN A 185 4.30 7.71 6.68
CA GLN A 185 4.45 6.61 5.72
C GLN A 185 4.10 5.23 6.32
N PHE A 186 3.85 5.15 7.62
CA PHE A 186 3.42 3.90 8.23
C PHE A 186 2.02 3.50 7.73
N SER A 187 1.77 2.19 7.59
CA SER A 187 0.39 1.71 7.45
C SER A 187 -0.42 2.19 8.65
N ALA A 188 -1.54 2.86 8.40
CA ALA A 188 -2.36 3.42 9.47
C ALA A 188 -2.90 2.32 10.39
N LEU A 189 -3.40 1.21 9.82
CA LEU A 189 -3.86 0.08 10.61
C LEU A 189 -2.71 -0.53 11.45
N ALA A 190 -1.57 -0.80 10.83
CA ALA A 190 -0.42 -1.38 11.52
C ALA A 190 0.14 -0.44 12.61
N TYR A 191 0.14 0.89 12.35
CA TYR A 191 0.51 1.90 13.33
C TYR A 191 -0.34 1.83 14.59
N PHE A 192 -1.67 1.88 14.46
CA PHE A 192 -2.56 1.83 15.62
C PHE A 192 -2.53 0.47 16.32
N THR A 193 -2.40 -0.63 15.56
CA THR A 193 -2.22 -1.97 16.13
C THR A 193 -0.94 -2.05 16.97
N ALA A 194 0.19 -1.65 16.41
CA ALA A 194 1.47 -1.68 17.11
C ALA A 194 1.51 -0.75 18.32
N LYS A 195 0.91 0.44 18.21
CA LYS A 195 0.76 1.38 19.32
C LYS A 195 -0.04 0.77 20.49
N ALA A 196 -1.17 0.11 20.19
CA ALA A 196 -2.00 -0.55 21.18
C ALA A 196 -1.29 -1.75 21.84
N LEU A 197 -0.61 -2.59 21.05
CA LEU A 197 0.20 -3.70 21.55
C LEU A 197 1.31 -3.21 22.48
N TYR A 198 2.09 -2.23 22.04
CA TYR A 198 3.17 -1.67 22.85
C TYR A 198 2.66 -1.05 24.15
N ALA A 199 1.57 -0.31 24.11
CA ALA A 199 0.96 0.28 25.30
C ALA A 199 0.54 -0.77 26.36
N LYS A 200 0.13 -1.96 25.93
CA LYS A 200 -0.29 -3.05 26.82
C LYS A 200 0.87 -3.90 27.32
N THR A 201 1.91 -4.08 26.51
CA THR A 201 2.96 -5.09 26.78
C THR A 201 4.33 -4.49 27.09
N GLY A 202 4.61 -3.28 26.60
CA GLY A 202 5.96 -2.69 26.61
C GLY A 202 6.97 -3.43 25.72
N ILE A 203 6.52 -4.42 24.93
CA ILE A 203 7.36 -5.22 24.04
C ILE A 203 7.57 -4.45 22.73
N PRO A 204 8.80 -4.36 22.19
CA PRO A 204 9.03 -3.76 20.88
C PRO A 204 8.20 -4.44 19.80
N VAL A 205 7.71 -3.65 18.83
CA VAL A 205 6.90 -4.16 17.73
C VAL A 205 7.55 -3.85 16.39
N GLY A 206 7.77 -4.89 15.59
CA GLY A 206 8.20 -4.80 14.20
C GLY A 206 7.02 -5.00 13.26
N ILE A 207 6.85 -4.11 12.30
CA ILE A 207 5.85 -4.17 11.25
C ILE A 207 6.57 -4.49 9.94
N VAL A 208 6.25 -5.63 9.34
CA VAL A 208 6.65 -5.94 7.96
C VAL A 208 5.42 -5.71 7.09
N ASN A 209 5.42 -4.59 6.37
CA ASN A 209 4.31 -4.19 5.52
C ASN A 209 4.53 -4.70 4.10
N ALA A 210 3.86 -5.80 3.73
CA ALA A 210 3.85 -6.40 2.41
C ALA A 210 2.45 -6.25 1.80
N SER A 211 2.04 -5.03 1.44
CA SER A 211 0.72 -4.73 0.91
C SER A 211 0.79 -3.96 -0.42
N TRP A 212 -0.23 -4.14 -1.26
CA TRP A 212 -0.34 -3.43 -2.55
C TRP A 212 -1.81 -3.18 -2.91
N GLY A 213 -2.19 -1.90 -3.05
CA GLY A 213 -3.56 -1.49 -3.36
C GLY A 213 -4.12 -2.11 -4.63
N GLY A 214 -5.39 -2.52 -4.58
CA GLY A 214 -6.13 -3.09 -5.71
C GLY A 214 -5.84 -4.56 -6.01
N THR A 215 -4.97 -5.23 -5.27
CA THR A 215 -4.57 -6.61 -5.57
C THR A 215 -5.56 -7.63 -5.04
N PRO A 216 -5.96 -8.63 -5.85
CA PRO A 216 -6.80 -9.73 -5.43
C PRO A 216 -6.00 -10.81 -4.69
N VAL A 217 -6.67 -11.67 -3.93
CA VAL A 217 -6.04 -12.70 -3.09
C VAL A 217 -5.19 -13.69 -3.89
N GLU A 218 -5.61 -14.07 -5.10
CA GLU A 218 -4.89 -15.01 -5.97
C GLU A 218 -3.52 -14.51 -6.43
N ALA A 219 -3.24 -13.21 -6.34
CA ALA A 219 -1.90 -12.66 -6.61
C ALA A 219 -0.87 -13.04 -5.53
N TRP A 220 -1.33 -13.42 -4.35
CA TRP A 220 -0.56 -13.71 -3.16
C TRP A 220 -0.43 -15.21 -2.84
N ILE A 221 -0.82 -16.09 -3.77
CA ILE A 221 -0.82 -17.54 -3.63
C ILE A 221 0.13 -18.13 -4.67
N ASP A 222 0.87 -19.18 -4.35
CA ASP A 222 1.69 -19.90 -5.32
C ASP A 222 0.86 -20.77 -6.29
N GLU A 223 1.53 -21.32 -7.30
CA GLU A 223 0.88 -22.15 -8.31
C GLU A 223 0.37 -23.49 -7.75
N GLU A 224 1.04 -24.06 -6.74
CA GLU A 224 0.69 -25.35 -6.15
C GLU A 224 -0.62 -25.27 -5.38
N HIS A 225 -0.84 -24.17 -4.65
CA HIS A 225 -2.08 -23.94 -3.89
C HIS A 225 -3.23 -23.38 -4.75
N LEU A 226 -2.97 -23.08 -6.01
CA LEU A 226 -4.01 -22.70 -6.99
C LEU A 226 -4.46 -23.86 -7.87
N VAL A 227 -4.04 -25.12 -7.61
CA VAL A 227 -4.37 -26.29 -8.45
C VAL A 227 -5.88 -26.51 -8.61
N ASP A 228 -6.66 -26.22 -7.59
CA ASP A 228 -8.12 -26.30 -7.61
C ASP A 228 -8.79 -25.12 -8.36
N PHE A 229 -7.99 -24.15 -8.79
CA PHE A 229 -8.43 -22.96 -9.52
C PHE A 229 -7.70 -22.85 -10.87
N PRO A 230 -7.88 -23.78 -11.80
CA PRO A 230 -7.07 -23.89 -13.03
C PRO A 230 -7.15 -22.64 -13.93
N LYS A 231 -8.20 -21.83 -13.80
CA LYS A 231 -8.29 -20.56 -14.53
C LYS A 231 -7.16 -19.59 -14.18
N TYR A 232 -6.74 -19.52 -12.90
CA TYR A 232 -5.66 -18.65 -12.45
C TYR A 232 -4.29 -19.14 -12.90
N ILE A 233 -4.09 -20.47 -12.92
CA ILE A 233 -2.87 -21.08 -13.48
C ILE A 233 -2.75 -20.78 -14.97
N ASN A 234 -3.86 -20.91 -15.71
CA ASN A 234 -3.88 -20.61 -17.14
C ASN A 234 -3.65 -19.11 -17.40
N GLU A 235 -4.22 -18.24 -16.60
CA GLU A 235 -4.00 -16.80 -16.68
C GLU A 235 -2.54 -16.44 -16.38
N LYS A 236 -1.94 -17.00 -15.32
CA LYS A 236 -0.53 -16.80 -14.97
C LYS A 236 0.40 -17.15 -16.14
N ARG A 237 0.16 -18.28 -16.84
CA ARG A 237 0.96 -18.72 -17.99
C ARG A 237 0.99 -17.70 -19.13
N ILE A 238 -0.10 -16.95 -19.35
CA ILE A 238 -0.14 -15.88 -20.35
C ILE A 238 0.82 -14.76 -19.94
N TYR A 239 0.88 -14.45 -18.64
CA TYR A 239 1.70 -13.36 -18.13
C TYR A 239 3.15 -13.76 -17.80
N GLU A 240 3.54 -15.01 -17.94
CA GLU A 240 4.94 -15.43 -17.92
C GLU A 240 5.72 -14.93 -19.14
N ASP A 241 5.04 -14.70 -20.25
CA ASP A 241 5.64 -14.18 -21.47
C ASP A 241 6.00 -12.69 -21.30
N ASP A 242 7.29 -12.42 -21.17
CA ASP A 242 7.84 -11.05 -21.05
C ASP A 242 7.55 -10.20 -22.28
N ASP A 243 7.57 -10.78 -23.46
CA ASP A 243 7.31 -10.07 -24.72
C ASP A 243 5.85 -9.65 -24.78
N TYR A 244 4.94 -10.55 -24.39
CA TYR A 244 3.52 -10.23 -24.26
C TYR A 244 3.30 -9.03 -23.32
N ARG A 245 3.87 -9.08 -22.10
CA ARG A 245 3.70 -7.99 -21.13
C ARG A 245 4.29 -6.67 -21.61
N ARG A 246 5.47 -6.70 -22.24
CA ARG A 246 6.08 -5.49 -22.85
C ARG A 246 5.21 -4.90 -23.95
N ASN A 247 4.70 -5.75 -24.83
CA ASN A 247 3.84 -5.33 -25.93
C ASN A 247 2.53 -4.70 -25.42
N VAL A 248 1.87 -5.33 -24.44
CA VAL A 248 0.65 -4.79 -23.82
C VAL A 248 0.93 -3.42 -23.23
N LYS A 249 1.95 -3.29 -22.36
CA LYS A 249 2.33 -1.99 -21.77
C LYS A 249 2.62 -0.92 -22.82
N GLN A 250 3.31 -1.28 -23.89
CA GLN A 250 3.64 -0.34 -24.94
C GLN A 250 2.39 0.14 -25.69
N LEU A 251 1.51 -0.78 -26.07
CA LEU A 251 0.27 -0.47 -26.80
C LEU A 251 -0.69 0.37 -25.95
N GLU A 252 -0.90 -0.03 -24.70
CA GLU A 252 -1.75 0.70 -23.75
C GLU A 252 -1.17 2.08 -23.44
N GLY A 253 0.14 2.17 -23.17
CA GLY A 253 0.82 3.44 -22.93
C GLY A 253 0.71 4.39 -24.12
N GLN A 254 0.86 3.89 -25.36
CA GLN A 254 0.66 4.69 -26.57
C GLN A 254 -0.79 5.12 -26.75
N ALA A 255 -1.75 4.24 -26.46
CA ALA A 255 -3.17 4.56 -26.57
C ALA A 255 -3.56 5.62 -25.53
N PHE A 256 -3.14 5.47 -24.28
CA PHE A 256 -3.39 6.43 -23.22
C PHE A 256 -2.70 7.78 -23.49
N HIS A 257 -1.47 7.76 -24.00
CA HIS A 257 -0.78 8.99 -24.43
C HIS A 257 -1.56 9.72 -25.53
N ARG A 258 -2.02 9.00 -26.57
CA ARG A 258 -2.82 9.61 -27.65
C ARG A 258 -4.12 10.22 -27.10
N TRP A 259 -4.78 9.52 -26.18
CA TRP A 259 -6.00 10.01 -25.54
C TRP A 259 -5.73 11.31 -24.77
N ASN A 260 -4.68 11.35 -23.95
CA ASN A 260 -4.29 12.56 -23.18
C ASN A 260 -3.92 13.74 -24.10
N VAL A 261 -3.20 13.47 -25.20
CA VAL A 261 -2.87 14.52 -26.19
C VAL A 261 -4.13 15.08 -26.85
N ALA A 262 -5.08 14.21 -27.20
CA ALA A 262 -6.36 14.64 -27.77
C ALA A 262 -7.19 15.45 -26.76
N LEU A 263 -7.28 14.98 -25.51
CA LEU A 263 -7.91 15.70 -24.42
C LEU A 263 -7.31 17.09 -24.24
N TYR A 264 -5.98 17.17 -24.11
CA TYR A 264 -5.29 18.45 -23.91
C TYR A 264 -5.55 19.42 -25.08
N ARG A 265 -5.43 18.94 -26.33
CA ARG A 265 -5.64 19.78 -27.51
C ARG A 265 -7.08 20.21 -27.72
N GLY A 266 -8.03 19.38 -27.31
CA GLY A 266 -9.46 19.65 -27.45
C GLY A 266 -10.05 20.49 -26.31
N ASP A 267 -9.29 20.71 -25.23
CA ASP A 267 -9.79 21.41 -24.05
C ASP A 267 -9.80 22.93 -24.24
N ALA A 268 -10.96 23.46 -24.62
CA ALA A 268 -11.14 24.90 -24.84
C ALA A 268 -10.71 25.74 -23.62
N GLY A 269 -10.95 25.22 -22.40
CA GLY A 269 -10.61 25.92 -21.16
C GLY A 269 -9.12 26.17 -20.97
N LEU A 270 -8.26 25.43 -21.65
CA LEU A 270 -6.82 25.62 -21.61
C LEU A 270 -6.31 26.55 -22.73
N HIS A 271 -7.05 26.71 -23.83
CA HIS A 271 -6.53 27.26 -25.08
C HIS A 271 -7.26 28.50 -25.59
N GLU A 272 -8.38 28.90 -24.96
CA GLU A 272 -8.99 30.20 -25.27
C GLU A 272 -8.03 31.33 -24.92
N ALA A 273 -8.22 32.51 -25.54
CA ALA A 273 -7.34 33.67 -25.36
C ALA A 273 -7.17 34.07 -23.89
N THR A 274 -8.25 33.94 -23.11
CA THR A 274 -8.24 34.00 -21.65
C THR A 274 -8.58 32.58 -21.16
N PRO A 275 -7.64 31.83 -20.58
CA PRO A 275 -7.92 30.49 -20.07
C PRO A 275 -9.02 30.50 -18.99
N TRP A 276 -9.85 29.45 -18.95
CA TRP A 276 -11.01 29.39 -18.06
C TRP A 276 -10.67 29.36 -16.56
N PHE A 277 -9.43 29.10 -16.21
CA PHE A 277 -8.95 29.19 -14.83
C PHE A 277 -8.49 30.62 -14.44
N SER A 278 -8.37 31.54 -15.41
CA SER A 278 -7.96 32.93 -15.16
C SER A 278 -8.98 33.67 -14.28
N ALA A 279 -8.50 34.57 -13.42
CA ALA A 279 -9.36 35.41 -12.62
C ALA A 279 -10.16 36.40 -13.48
N GLU A 280 -9.59 36.83 -14.61
CA GLU A 280 -10.20 37.80 -15.53
C GLU A 280 -11.17 37.15 -16.53
N TYR A 281 -11.34 35.83 -16.50
CA TYR A 281 -12.26 35.13 -17.41
C TYR A 281 -13.71 35.46 -17.08
N ASP A 282 -14.49 35.90 -18.09
CA ASP A 282 -15.91 36.18 -17.96
C ASP A 282 -16.72 34.85 -18.03
N ASP A 283 -17.25 34.42 -16.92
CA ASP A 283 -18.06 33.19 -16.77
C ASP A 283 -19.56 33.45 -16.72
N SER A 284 -20.03 34.65 -17.04
CA SER A 284 -21.44 35.04 -17.01
C SER A 284 -22.36 34.19 -17.89
N GLU A 285 -21.79 33.59 -18.96
CA GLU A 285 -22.53 32.71 -19.89
C GLU A 285 -22.47 31.21 -19.48
N TRP A 286 -21.88 30.90 -18.32
CA TRP A 286 -21.80 29.51 -17.85
C TRP A 286 -23.13 29.08 -17.20
N THR A 287 -23.42 27.81 -17.27
CA THR A 287 -24.65 27.25 -16.69
C THR A 287 -24.46 26.98 -15.20
N GLU A 288 -25.35 27.51 -14.36
CA GLU A 288 -25.36 27.14 -12.95
C GLU A 288 -25.82 25.68 -12.78
N VAL A 289 -25.07 24.91 -12.01
CA VAL A 289 -25.36 23.50 -11.68
C VAL A 289 -25.19 23.27 -10.19
N ASP A 290 -25.90 22.25 -9.68
CA ASP A 290 -25.58 21.70 -8.36
C ASP A 290 -24.49 20.64 -8.52
N MET A 291 -23.35 20.78 -7.82
CA MET A 291 -22.21 19.89 -7.97
C MET A 291 -22.54 18.43 -7.63
N PHE A 292 -23.53 18.17 -6.80
CA PHE A 292 -24.02 16.85 -6.46
C PHE A 292 -25.11 16.31 -7.40
N SER A 293 -25.54 17.10 -8.38
CA SER A 293 -26.48 16.64 -9.40
C SER A 293 -25.76 15.81 -10.45
N SER A 294 -26.42 14.79 -10.95
CA SER A 294 -25.92 14.02 -12.09
C SER A 294 -26.06 14.73 -13.43
N SER A 295 -26.85 15.80 -13.50
CA SER A 295 -27.30 16.41 -14.77
C SER A 295 -26.19 17.18 -15.50
N TRP A 296 -25.22 17.75 -14.81
CA TRP A 296 -24.18 18.55 -15.45
C TRP A 296 -23.15 17.71 -16.23
N ALA A 297 -23.06 16.41 -15.93
CA ALA A 297 -22.10 15.52 -16.54
C ALA A 297 -22.65 14.72 -17.72
N THR A 298 -23.98 14.79 -17.96
CA THR A 298 -24.65 14.00 -19.00
C THR A 298 -25.26 14.92 -20.06
N ASP A 299 -24.72 14.91 -21.25
CA ASP A 299 -25.29 15.62 -22.41
C ASP A 299 -26.24 14.74 -23.25
N GLY A 300 -26.74 13.65 -22.68
CA GLY A 300 -27.73 12.74 -23.28
C GLY A 300 -27.19 11.79 -24.36
N LEU A 301 -25.91 11.90 -24.76
CA LEU A 301 -25.31 11.10 -25.85
C LEU A 301 -24.09 10.28 -25.43
N ASN A 302 -23.92 9.99 -24.14
CA ASN A 302 -22.70 9.41 -23.69
C ASN A 302 -21.59 10.43 -23.72
N PRO A 303 -21.01 10.70 -23.23
CA PRO A 303 -20.17 10.31 -22.30
C PRO A 303 -19.63 11.37 -21.51
N CYS A 304 -19.63 11.07 -20.40
CA CYS A 304 -19.02 11.74 -19.32
C CYS A 304 -17.48 11.85 -19.45
N GLY A 305 -16.87 11.18 -20.45
CA GLY A 305 -15.44 11.22 -20.70
C GLY A 305 -14.94 12.59 -21.15
N GLY A 306 -13.74 12.98 -20.69
CA GLY A 306 -13.09 14.23 -21.05
C GLY A 306 -13.00 15.24 -19.93
N SER A 307 -12.86 16.53 -20.26
CA SER A 307 -12.71 17.59 -19.26
C SER A 307 -13.99 18.37 -19.01
N HIS A 308 -14.21 18.65 -17.72
CA HIS A 308 -15.32 19.40 -17.19
C HIS A 308 -14.80 20.53 -16.31
N TRP A 309 -15.31 21.72 -16.50
CA TRP A 309 -14.86 22.89 -15.78
C TRP A 309 -15.99 23.45 -14.91
N LEU A 310 -15.66 23.68 -13.66
CA LEU A 310 -16.58 24.27 -12.69
C LEU A 310 -15.90 25.48 -12.04
N ARG A 311 -16.65 26.57 -11.86
CA ARG A 311 -16.17 27.78 -11.23
C ARG A 311 -17.13 28.19 -10.12
N GLN A 312 -16.61 28.72 -9.03
CA GLN A 312 -17.40 29.25 -7.93
C GLN A 312 -16.79 30.54 -7.43
N HIS A 313 -17.64 31.55 -7.27
CA HIS A 313 -17.33 32.79 -6.61
C HIS A 313 -17.50 32.66 -5.10
N VAL A 314 -16.46 33.00 -4.35
CA VAL A 314 -16.44 32.88 -2.89
C VAL A 314 -16.06 34.21 -2.27
N ASN A 315 -16.96 34.77 -1.46
CA ASN A 315 -16.70 36.00 -0.75
C ASN A 315 -15.84 35.73 0.49
N VAL A 316 -14.66 36.36 0.57
CA VAL A 316 -13.73 36.26 1.69
C VAL A 316 -13.76 37.59 2.48
N SER A 317 -13.92 37.49 3.80
CA SER A 317 -13.92 38.68 4.68
C SER A 317 -12.54 39.29 4.80
N ALA A 318 -12.50 40.59 5.17
CA ALA A 318 -11.25 41.31 5.44
C ALA A 318 -10.38 40.60 6.51
N GLU A 319 -11.00 39.93 7.47
CA GLU A 319 -10.30 39.18 8.51
C GLU A 319 -9.57 37.94 7.98
N CYS A 320 -10.09 37.32 6.95
CA CYS A 320 -9.51 36.10 6.31
C CYS A 320 -8.56 36.47 5.16
N ALA A 321 -8.71 37.64 4.59
CA ALA A 321 -7.92 38.09 3.45
C ALA A 321 -6.42 38.06 3.75
N GLY A 322 -5.64 37.53 2.80
CA GLY A 322 -4.19 37.41 2.92
C GLY A 322 -3.71 36.26 3.79
N GLN A 323 -4.57 35.63 4.61
CA GLN A 323 -4.15 34.49 5.44
C GLN A 323 -3.87 33.25 4.61
N PRO A 324 -2.90 32.40 5.03
CA PRO A 324 -2.76 31.06 4.49
C PRO A 324 -3.97 30.22 4.88
N ALA A 325 -4.42 29.35 3.97
CA ALA A 325 -5.59 28.51 4.20
C ALA A 325 -5.42 27.10 3.59
N VAL A 326 -6.39 26.25 3.79
CA VAL A 326 -6.47 24.92 3.15
C VAL A 326 -7.81 24.82 2.44
N LEU A 327 -7.77 24.61 1.13
CA LEU A 327 -8.94 24.28 0.33
C LEU A 327 -9.20 22.77 0.42
N ARG A 328 -10.39 22.40 0.87
CA ARG A 328 -10.88 21.03 0.94
C ARG A 328 -11.98 20.84 -0.09
N MET A 329 -11.78 19.90 -1.01
CA MET A 329 -12.69 19.65 -2.13
C MET A 329 -13.18 18.19 -2.14
N GLY A 330 -13.35 17.58 -0.95
CA GLY A 330 -13.87 16.23 -0.80
C GLY A 330 -13.09 15.17 -1.59
N CYS A 331 -13.82 14.29 -2.26
CA CYS A 331 -13.32 13.37 -3.26
C CYS A 331 -14.01 13.65 -4.60
N ILE A 332 -13.27 13.55 -5.70
CA ILE A 332 -13.74 13.88 -7.06
C ILE A 332 -13.43 12.72 -8.00
N VAL A 333 -14.38 12.30 -8.82
CA VAL A 333 -14.25 11.25 -9.82
C VAL A 333 -13.99 11.89 -11.20
N ASP A 334 -12.90 11.57 -11.93
CA ASP A 334 -11.77 10.70 -11.54
C ASP A 334 -10.57 11.52 -11.03
N SER A 335 -10.15 12.55 -11.79
CA SER A 335 -9.00 13.40 -11.46
C SER A 335 -9.35 14.89 -11.59
N ASP A 336 -8.55 15.72 -10.96
CA ASP A 336 -8.78 17.17 -10.95
C ASP A 336 -7.50 17.98 -11.05
N SER A 337 -7.68 19.24 -11.40
CA SER A 337 -6.72 20.34 -11.22
C SER A 337 -7.47 21.53 -10.67
N LEU A 338 -7.04 22.06 -9.51
CA LEU A 338 -7.67 23.18 -8.82
C LEU A 338 -6.87 24.46 -8.97
N TYR A 339 -7.58 25.55 -9.18
CA TYR A 339 -7.04 26.89 -9.28
C TYR A 339 -7.81 27.81 -8.34
N VAL A 340 -7.12 28.79 -7.76
CA VAL A 340 -7.72 29.87 -6.98
C VAL A 340 -7.18 31.19 -7.51
N ASN A 341 -8.07 32.10 -7.90
CA ASN A 341 -7.71 33.37 -8.51
C ASN A 341 -6.68 33.23 -9.67
N GLY A 342 -6.87 32.22 -10.52
CA GLY A 342 -5.97 31.92 -11.64
C GLY A 342 -4.70 31.15 -11.27
N THR A 343 -4.39 30.99 -10.00
CA THR A 343 -3.19 30.29 -9.52
C THR A 343 -3.48 28.81 -9.31
N PHE A 344 -2.68 27.92 -9.92
CA PHE A 344 -2.75 26.48 -9.67
C PHE A 344 -2.39 26.15 -8.22
N VAL A 345 -3.25 25.43 -7.50
CA VAL A 345 -3.06 25.09 -6.10
C VAL A 345 -2.88 23.60 -5.84
N GLY A 346 -3.23 22.73 -6.80
CA GLY A 346 -3.02 21.31 -6.66
C GLY A 346 -3.80 20.46 -7.66
N SER A 347 -3.46 19.18 -7.69
CA SER A 347 -4.06 18.18 -8.59
C SER A 347 -4.04 16.80 -7.92
N THR A 348 -5.06 16.00 -8.18
CA THR A 348 -5.15 14.61 -7.74
C THR A 348 -5.54 13.73 -8.92
N GLY A 349 -4.73 12.68 -9.19
CA GLY A 349 -4.80 11.90 -10.41
C GLY A 349 -5.83 10.77 -10.43
N TYR A 350 -6.56 10.51 -9.32
CA TYR A 350 -7.56 9.45 -9.26
C TYR A 350 -8.58 9.68 -8.12
N GLN A 351 -9.69 8.92 -8.13
CA GLN A 351 -10.91 9.26 -7.41
C GLN A 351 -10.83 9.20 -5.87
N TYR A 352 -10.03 8.32 -5.27
CA TYR A 352 -10.13 8.03 -3.83
C TYR A 352 -9.47 9.03 -2.87
N PRO A 353 -8.32 9.68 -3.16
CA PRO A 353 -7.72 10.59 -2.20
C PRO A 353 -8.59 11.82 -1.94
N PRO A 354 -8.70 12.28 -0.68
CA PRO A 354 -9.31 13.56 -0.39
C PRO A 354 -8.48 14.69 -1.02
N ARG A 355 -9.17 15.68 -1.57
CA ARG A 355 -8.59 16.89 -2.16
C ARG A 355 -8.31 17.89 -1.04
N ILE A 356 -7.04 18.03 -0.67
CA ILE A 356 -6.57 18.90 0.39
C ILE A 356 -5.43 19.73 -0.18
N TYR A 357 -5.72 20.98 -0.54
CA TYR A 357 -4.78 21.85 -1.23
C TYR A 357 -4.43 23.07 -0.37
N ARG A 358 -3.14 23.32 -0.19
CA ARG A 358 -2.66 24.47 0.58
C ARG A 358 -2.79 25.74 -0.26
N LEU A 359 -3.39 26.76 0.32
CA LEU A 359 -3.47 28.10 -0.25
C LEU A 359 -2.42 28.95 0.45
N PRO A 360 -1.42 29.46 -0.29
CA PRO A 360 -0.36 30.29 0.30
C PRO A 360 -0.90 31.63 0.79
N GLU A 361 -0.15 32.26 1.67
CA GLU A 361 -0.37 33.62 2.12
C GLU A 361 -0.47 34.58 0.92
N GLY A 362 -1.43 35.52 0.97
CA GLY A 362 -1.67 36.51 -0.07
C GLY A 362 -2.46 36.02 -1.30
N LEU A 363 -2.82 34.73 -1.41
CA LEU A 363 -3.58 34.23 -2.55
C LEU A 363 -5.07 34.65 -2.49
N LEU A 364 -5.67 34.63 -1.30
CA LEU A 364 -7.04 35.05 -1.08
C LEU A 364 -7.06 36.56 -0.70
N HIS A 365 -7.94 37.34 -1.32
CA HIS A 365 -8.15 38.74 -1.06
C HIS A 365 -9.55 39.02 -0.50
N GLU A 366 -9.75 40.21 0.07
CA GLU A 366 -11.08 40.65 0.53
C GLU A 366 -12.05 40.71 -0.67
N GLY A 367 -13.28 40.28 -0.44
CA GLY A 367 -14.34 40.25 -1.45
C GLY A 367 -14.35 38.97 -2.27
N ASP A 368 -14.61 39.11 -3.55
CA ASP A 368 -14.87 38.00 -4.45
C ASP A 368 -13.58 37.29 -4.87
N ASN A 369 -13.49 35.98 -4.59
CA ASN A 369 -12.41 35.10 -5.02
C ASN A 369 -12.99 33.95 -5.86
N ILE A 370 -12.23 33.48 -6.82
CA ILE A 370 -12.69 32.47 -7.78
C ILE A 370 -11.95 31.16 -7.56
N ILE A 371 -12.72 30.10 -7.28
CA ILE A 371 -12.21 28.71 -7.29
C ILE A 371 -12.60 28.08 -8.62
N THR A 372 -11.64 27.54 -9.35
CA THR A 372 -11.87 26.81 -10.59
C THR A 372 -11.41 25.38 -10.45
N ALA A 373 -12.31 24.43 -10.71
CA ALA A 373 -12.03 22.99 -10.77
C ALA A 373 -12.09 22.51 -12.21
N ARG A 374 -10.98 22.01 -12.73
CA ARG A 374 -10.92 21.25 -13.96
C ARG A 374 -10.94 19.76 -13.60
N ILE A 375 -12.02 19.09 -13.92
CA ILE A 375 -12.20 17.65 -13.67
C ILE A 375 -11.98 16.89 -14.98
N VAL A 376 -11.24 15.79 -14.92
CA VAL A 376 -11.09 14.86 -16.04
C VAL A 376 -11.72 13.53 -15.67
N SER A 377 -12.69 13.11 -16.49
CA SER A 377 -13.31 11.80 -16.40
C SER A 377 -12.71 10.85 -17.43
N ASN A 378 -12.34 9.66 -16.99
CA ASN A 378 -11.82 8.59 -17.84
C ASN A 378 -12.92 7.82 -18.61
N GLY A 379 -14.19 8.24 -18.49
CA GLY A 379 -15.32 7.66 -19.21
C GLY A 379 -16.48 7.24 -18.33
N GLY A 380 -16.30 7.26 -17.01
CA GLY A 380 -17.36 7.19 -16.02
C GLY A 380 -18.06 8.55 -15.87
N LYS A 381 -19.05 8.60 -15.01
CA LYS A 381 -19.71 9.85 -14.64
C LYS A 381 -18.81 10.62 -13.68
N PRO A 382 -18.38 11.85 -14.01
CA PRO A 382 -17.67 12.68 -13.03
C PRO A 382 -18.64 13.12 -11.94
N GLU A 383 -18.17 13.10 -10.70
CA GLU A 383 -18.99 13.55 -9.57
C GLU A 383 -18.12 14.03 -8.40
N PHE A 384 -18.73 14.87 -7.57
CA PHE A 384 -18.27 15.19 -6.24
C PHE A 384 -18.94 14.25 -5.24
N ILE A 385 -18.16 13.59 -4.42
CA ILE A 385 -18.68 12.61 -3.45
C ILE A 385 -19.38 13.34 -2.32
N ARG A 386 -20.65 13.02 -2.08
CA ARG A 386 -21.50 13.63 -1.04
C ARG A 386 -20.92 13.37 0.36
N GLU A 387 -21.28 14.25 1.29
CA GLU A 387 -20.94 14.13 2.71
C GLU A 387 -19.42 14.13 3.00
N LYS A 388 -18.63 14.74 2.10
CA LYS A 388 -17.22 15.04 2.31
C LYS A 388 -17.04 16.55 2.52
N PRO A 389 -15.91 17.01 3.09
CA PRO A 389 -15.65 18.43 3.33
C PRO A 389 -15.45 19.22 2.02
N TYR A 390 -16.26 20.24 1.80
CA TYR A 390 -16.12 21.22 0.70
C TYR A 390 -16.06 22.63 1.33
N LYS A 391 -14.85 23.10 1.64
CA LYS A 391 -14.65 24.33 2.41
C LYS A 391 -13.24 24.88 2.28
N ILE A 392 -13.07 26.15 2.61
CA ILE A 392 -11.77 26.78 2.86
C ILE A 392 -11.58 26.85 4.38
N VAL A 393 -10.48 26.29 4.87
CA VAL A 393 -10.15 26.26 6.31
C VAL A 393 -9.00 27.21 6.58
N PHE A 394 -9.25 28.22 7.40
CA PHE A 394 -8.25 29.13 7.97
C PHE A 394 -7.83 28.63 9.35
N ARG A 395 -6.93 29.33 9.99
CA ARG A 395 -6.47 28.95 11.33
C ARG A 395 -7.61 28.84 12.36
N ASP A 396 -8.49 29.84 12.39
CA ASP A 396 -9.49 30.01 13.46
C ASP A 396 -10.95 30.02 12.92
N THR A 397 -11.14 29.88 11.62
CA THR A 397 -12.46 29.90 10.98
C THR A 397 -12.47 29.12 9.66
N GLU A 398 -13.66 28.93 9.10
CA GLU A 398 -13.82 28.26 7.81
C GLU A 398 -14.93 28.89 6.98
N ILE A 399 -14.83 28.74 5.67
CA ILE A 399 -15.86 29.16 4.71
C ILE A 399 -16.37 27.88 4.01
N GLN A 400 -17.64 27.55 4.20
CA GLN A 400 -18.30 26.47 3.47
C GLN A 400 -18.50 26.86 2.01
N LEU A 401 -18.16 25.98 1.10
CA LEU A 401 -18.43 26.19 -0.32
C LEU A 401 -19.89 25.89 -0.64
N SER A 402 -20.46 26.66 -1.57
CA SER A 402 -21.80 26.40 -2.09
C SER A 402 -21.84 25.11 -2.90
N THR A 403 -22.98 24.42 -2.92
CA THR A 403 -23.21 23.33 -3.86
C THR A 403 -23.47 23.84 -5.30
N LYS A 404 -23.71 25.15 -5.46
CA LYS A 404 -23.94 25.80 -6.75
C LYS A 404 -22.65 26.24 -7.38
N TRP A 405 -22.39 25.79 -8.60
CA TRP A 405 -21.22 26.08 -9.39
C TRP A 405 -21.62 26.47 -10.81
N LEU A 406 -20.84 27.32 -11.44
CA LEU A 406 -20.92 27.61 -12.85
C LEU A 406 -20.17 26.51 -13.61
N TYR A 407 -20.82 25.91 -14.61
CA TYR A 407 -20.31 24.75 -15.35
C TYR A 407 -20.17 25.05 -16.83
N ARG A 408 -19.08 24.57 -17.41
CA ARG A 408 -18.87 24.51 -18.87
C ARG A 408 -18.03 23.29 -19.22
N ARG A 409 -18.42 22.60 -20.30
CA ARG A 409 -17.68 21.45 -20.77
C ARG A 409 -16.44 21.89 -21.56
N GLY A 410 -15.28 21.32 -21.24
CA GLY A 410 -14.02 21.52 -21.97
C GLY A 410 -13.96 20.64 -23.22
N ALA A 411 -13.25 19.52 -23.16
CA ALA A 411 -13.13 18.55 -24.23
C ALA A 411 -14.04 17.35 -24.02
N PRO A 412 -15.04 17.08 -24.85
CA PRO A 412 -15.72 15.79 -24.87
C PRO A 412 -14.80 14.71 -25.43
N MET A 413 -14.62 13.60 -24.70
CA MET A 413 -13.74 12.51 -25.09
C MET A 413 -14.48 11.17 -24.99
N PRO A 414 -14.13 10.17 -25.82
CA PRO A 414 -14.50 8.79 -25.56
C PRO A 414 -13.85 8.32 -24.27
N SER A 415 -14.32 7.19 -23.71
CA SER A 415 -13.68 6.58 -22.55
C SER A 415 -12.18 6.41 -22.78
N ALA A 416 -11.40 6.69 -21.75
CA ALA A 416 -9.96 6.43 -21.76
C ALA A 416 -9.68 4.95 -22.01
N PRO A 417 -8.60 4.61 -22.70
CA PRO A 417 -8.20 3.22 -22.87
C PRO A 417 -8.01 2.54 -21.50
N SER A 418 -8.49 1.31 -21.38
CA SER A 418 -8.21 0.49 -20.20
C SER A 418 -6.72 0.21 -20.09
N MET A 419 -6.23 0.08 -18.85
CA MET A 419 -4.86 -0.33 -18.56
C MET A 419 -4.85 -1.61 -17.75
N MET A 420 -3.95 -2.53 -18.11
CA MET A 420 -3.78 -3.77 -17.39
C MET A 420 -2.80 -3.60 -16.24
N PHE A 421 -3.26 -3.86 -15.04
CA PHE A 421 -2.43 -3.89 -13.84
C PHE A 421 -1.88 -5.31 -13.64
N PHE A 422 -0.65 -5.56 -14.09
CA PHE A 422 -0.04 -6.89 -13.99
C PHE A 422 0.12 -7.37 -12.54
N CYS A 423 0.28 -6.46 -11.59
CA CYS A 423 0.33 -6.81 -10.16
C CYS A 423 -0.99 -7.37 -9.59
N TYR A 424 -2.11 -7.29 -10.36
CA TYR A 424 -3.39 -7.90 -9.97
C TYR A 424 -3.55 -9.33 -10.51
N LYS A 425 -2.51 -9.89 -11.11
CA LYS A 425 -2.55 -11.18 -11.75
C LYS A 425 -2.04 -12.29 -10.81
N PRO A 426 -2.50 -13.54 -10.99
CA PRO A 426 -2.20 -14.62 -10.05
C PRO A 426 -0.70 -14.86 -9.82
N VAL A 427 -0.33 -15.28 -8.60
CA VAL A 427 1.01 -15.73 -8.17
C VAL A 427 2.05 -14.63 -8.02
N CYS A 428 1.95 -13.57 -8.80
CA CYS A 428 3.07 -12.66 -9.08
C CYS A 428 3.61 -11.92 -7.85
N LEU A 429 2.78 -11.65 -6.85
CA LEU A 429 3.18 -10.96 -5.61
C LEU A 429 3.71 -11.95 -4.57
N TYR A 430 3.18 -13.16 -4.53
CA TYR A 430 3.75 -14.22 -3.71
C TYR A 430 5.24 -14.41 -4.04
N ASN A 431 5.58 -14.49 -5.32
CA ASN A 431 6.94 -14.68 -5.80
C ASN A 431 7.91 -13.57 -5.39
N THR A 432 7.44 -12.36 -5.19
CA THR A 432 8.29 -11.17 -5.03
C THR A 432 8.20 -10.50 -3.66
N MET A 433 7.06 -10.64 -2.98
CA MET A 433 6.82 -9.95 -1.72
C MET A 433 6.71 -10.91 -0.52
N ILE A 434 6.46 -12.20 -0.75
CA ILE A 434 6.32 -13.20 0.31
C ILE A 434 7.52 -14.14 0.37
N VAL A 435 7.87 -14.79 -0.74
CA VAL A 435 8.99 -15.76 -0.75
C VAL A 435 10.32 -15.14 -0.32
N PRO A 436 10.71 -13.91 -0.74
CA PRO A 436 11.99 -13.35 -0.33
C PRO A 436 12.14 -13.12 1.18
N ILE A 437 11.04 -13.06 1.92
CA ILE A 437 11.02 -12.89 3.37
C ILE A 437 10.67 -14.19 4.12
N ALA A 438 10.63 -15.33 3.44
CA ALA A 438 10.22 -16.63 3.98
C ALA A 438 11.07 -17.08 5.20
N LYS A 439 12.33 -16.63 5.30
CA LYS A 439 13.20 -16.95 6.43
C LYS A 439 13.00 -16.03 7.65
N MET A 440 12.20 -14.97 7.53
CA MET A 440 11.78 -14.19 8.70
C MET A 440 10.84 -15.02 9.59
N ARG A 441 10.86 -14.70 10.89
CA ARG A 441 9.90 -15.28 11.82
C ARG A 441 8.88 -14.23 12.22
N PHE A 442 7.61 -14.58 12.14
CA PHE A 442 6.48 -13.72 12.48
C PHE A 442 5.72 -14.30 13.68
N GLY A 443 5.28 -13.42 14.58
CA GLY A 443 4.36 -13.81 15.64
C GLY A 443 2.93 -13.92 15.10
N ASN A 444 2.53 -13.03 14.22
CA ASN A 444 1.15 -12.93 13.73
C ASN A 444 1.12 -12.37 12.30
N VAL A 445 0.09 -12.75 11.53
CA VAL A 445 -0.26 -12.14 10.24
C VAL A 445 -1.54 -11.34 10.40
N VAL A 446 -1.55 -10.11 9.91
CA VAL A 446 -2.76 -9.28 9.79
C VAL A 446 -3.06 -9.12 8.30
N TRP A 447 -4.19 -9.68 7.87
CA TRP A 447 -4.62 -9.67 6.48
C TRP A 447 -5.83 -8.76 6.27
N TYR A 448 -5.69 -7.70 5.46
CA TYR A 448 -6.81 -6.81 5.11
C TYR A 448 -6.92 -6.68 3.59
N GLN A 449 -7.80 -7.47 3.01
CA GLN A 449 -8.03 -7.58 1.57
C GLN A 449 -9.43 -8.18 1.34
N GLY A 450 -10.02 -7.91 0.19
CA GLY A 450 -11.29 -8.49 -0.25
C GLY A 450 -11.97 -7.67 -1.32
N GLU A 451 -11.77 -6.35 -1.34
CA GLU A 451 -12.43 -5.41 -2.24
C GLU A 451 -12.23 -5.78 -3.71
N SER A 452 -11.07 -6.29 -4.07
CA SER A 452 -10.74 -6.71 -5.45
C SER A 452 -11.30 -8.08 -5.85
N ASN A 453 -11.92 -8.79 -4.91
CA ASN A 453 -12.55 -10.10 -5.16
C ASN A 453 -14.09 -10.05 -5.07
N ILE A 454 -14.69 -8.88 -4.91
CA ILE A 454 -16.14 -8.70 -4.70
C ILE A 454 -16.99 -9.42 -5.77
N ASP A 455 -16.62 -9.31 -7.04
CA ASP A 455 -17.35 -9.95 -8.13
C ASP A 455 -17.11 -11.47 -8.21
N ARG A 456 -16.20 -11.98 -7.36
CA ARG A 456 -15.82 -13.39 -7.28
C ARG A 456 -15.90 -13.91 -5.84
N TYR A 457 -16.82 -13.37 -5.04
CA TYR A 457 -17.00 -13.72 -3.63
C TYR A 457 -17.24 -15.22 -3.40
N ASN A 458 -17.84 -15.89 -4.36
CA ASN A 458 -18.19 -17.32 -4.28
C ASN A 458 -16.98 -18.26 -4.18
N GLU A 459 -15.79 -17.84 -4.60
CA GLU A 459 -14.56 -18.63 -4.49
C GLU A 459 -13.61 -18.07 -3.42
N TYR A 460 -13.92 -16.91 -2.83
CA TYR A 460 -13.00 -16.19 -1.96
C TYR A 460 -12.64 -16.96 -0.68
N ALA A 461 -13.60 -17.64 -0.05
CA ALA A 461 -13.32 -18.42 1.15
C ALA A 461 -12.28 -19.51 0.89
N ALA A 462 -12.42 -20.24 -0.22
CA ALA A 462 -11.48 -21.30 -0.60
C ALA A 462 -10.10 -20.73 -0.99
N LEU A 463 -10.05 -19.61 -1.72
CA LEU A 463 -8.79 -18.93 -2.05
C LEU A 463 -8.07 -18.41 -0.80
N LEU A 464 -8.79 -17.80 0.15
CA LEU A 464 -8.20 -17.30 1.37
C LEU A 464 -7.66 -18.44 2.24
N THR A 465 -8.37 -19.56 2.34
CA THR A 465 -7.89 -20.77 3.04
C THR A 465 -6.63 -21.33 2.36
N ALA A 466 -6.60 -21.39 1.03
CA ALA A 466 -5.44 -21.82 0.26
C ALA A 466 -4.23 -20.90 0.53
N MET A 467 -4.43 -19.57 0.54
CA MET A 467 -3.39 -18.60 0.87
C MET A 467 -2.83 -18.82 2.29
N ILE A 468 -3.68 -19.01 3.28
CA ILE A 468 -3.25 -19.24 4.67
C ILE A 468 -2.41 -20.51 4.76
N THR A 469 -2.83 -21.60 4.12
CA THR A 469 -2.09 -22.86 4.07
C THR A 469 -0.73 -22.66 3.40
N ASN A 470 -0.72 -22.04 2.22
CA ASN A 470 0.49 -21.71 1.46
C ASN A 470 1.49 -20.89 2.29
N TRP A 471 1.04 -19.85 2.99
CA TRP A 471 1.95 -19.02 3.78
C TRP A 471 2.48 -19.72 5.03
N ARG A 472 1.68 -20.56 5.67
CA ARG A 472 2.13 -21.41 6.79
C ARG A 472 3.24 -22.35 6.38
N GLU A 473 3.14 -22.94 5.18
CA GLU A 473 4.20 -23.76 4.61
C GLU A 473 5.43 -22.92 4.25
N THR A 474 5.24 -21.77 3.60
CA THR A 474 6.32 -20.84 3.22
C THR A 474 7.14 -20.38 4.41
N PHE A 475 6.49 -20.04 5.53
CA PHE A 475 7.15 -19.57 6.76
C PHE A 475 7.56 -20.70 7.72
N ASP A 476 7.37 -21.96 7.33
CA ASP A 476 7.65 -23.13 8.15
C ASP A 476 7.01 -23.00 9.56
N ASN A 477 5.72 -22.61 9.59
CA ASN A 477 4.95 -22.45 10.82
C ASN A 477 3.47 -22.77 10.58
N GLN A 478 3.09 -24.04 10.76
CA GLN A 478 1.74 -24.54 10.56
C GLN A 478 0.70 -23.93 11.51
N SER A 479 1.15 -23.37 12.62
CA SER A 479 0.30 -22.71 13.61
C SER A 479 0.33 -21.19 13.54
N LEU A 480 0.95 -20.58 12.53
CA LEU A 480 1.04 -19.12 12.36
C LEU A 480 -0.37 -18.50 12.43
N PRO A 481 -0.63 -17.62 13.43
CA PRO A 481 -1.94 -17.00 13.59
C PRO A 481 -2.25 -15.99 12.49
N PHE A 482 -3.47 -16.03 11.97
CA PHE A 482 -3.99 -15.07 11.02
C PHE A 482 -5.15 -14.27 11.61
N PHE A 483 -5.05 -12.95 11.51
CA PHE A 483 -6.10 -12.00 11.87
C PHE A 483 -6.64 -11.41 10.58
N ILE A 484 -7.81 -11.90 10.16
CA ILE A 484 -8.49 -11.53 8.91
C ILE A 484 -9.38 -10.35 9.21
N VAL A 485 -9.08 -9.19 8.62
CA VAL A 485 -9.92 -7.99 8.78
C VAL A 485 -11.11 -8.09 7.84
N GLU A 486 -12.31 -8.08 8.43
CA GLU A 486 -13.57 -8.01 7.70
C GLU A 486 -13.62 -6.73 6.84
N LEU A 487 -14.20 -6.78 5.64
CA LEU A 487 -14.44 -5.56 4.87
C LEU A 487 -15.36 -4.60 5.63
N ALA A 488 -14.96 -3.34 5.67
CA ALA A 488 -15.77 -2.27 6.24
C ALA A 488 -17.10 -2.10 5.46
N ASP A 489 -18.09 -1.46 6.03
CA ASP A 489 -19.28 -1.11 5.27
C ASP A 489 -18.96 -0.06 4.20
N PHE A 490 -19.56 -0.22 3.01
CA PHE A 490 -19.32 0.64 1.86
C PHE A 490 -20.54 0.55 0.91
N LEU A 491 -20.70 1.56 0.06
CA LEU A 491 -21.82 1.75 -0.88
C LEU A 491 -23.13 2.23 -0.23
N ALA A 492 -23.89 3.01 -0.97
CA ALA A 492 -25.21 3.48 -0.55
C ALA A 492 -26.20 2.31 -0.34
N GLN A 493 -27.23 2.52 0.46
CA GLN A 493 -28.18 1.46 0.83
C GLN A 493 -28.92 0.84 -0.36
N ASP A 494 -29.11 1.62 -1.42
CA ASP A 494 -29.77 1.23 -2.67
C ASP A 494 -28.78 0.82 -3.78
N ASP A 495 -27.48 0.77 -3.48
CA ASP A 495 -26.46 0.35 -4.45
C ASP A 495 -26.54 -1.17 -4.68
N PRO A 496 -26.65 -1.62 -5.94
CA PRO A 496 -26.73 -3.06 -6.25
C PRO A 496 -25.47 -3.85 -5.88
N GLY A 497 -24.33 -3.21 -5.74
CA GLY A 497 -23.07 -3.85 -5.32
C GLY A 497 -23.03 -4.28 -3.86
N ARG A 498 -23.94 -3.77 -3.01
CA ARG A 498 -23.98 -4.11 -1.57
C ARG A 498 -24.17 -5.61 -1.31
N GLU A 499 -24.93 -6.30 -2.15
CA GLU A 499 -25.13 -7.75 -1.99
C GLU A 499 -23.80 -8.50 -2.15
N ASN A 500 -23.04 -8.23 -3.20
CA ASN A 500 -21.71 -8.85 -3.39
C ASN A 500 -20.76 -8.52 -2.24
N TRP A 501 -20.84 -7.29 -1.71
CA TRP A 501 -20.06 -6.85 -0.57
C TRP A 501 -20.37 -7.65 0.69
N ALA A 502 -21.65 -7.87 0.96
CA ALA A 502 -22.11 -8.68 2.08
C ALA A 502 -21.71 -10.17 1.92
N GLN A 503 -21.79 -10.71 0.71
CA GLN A 503 -21.39 -12.08 0.40
C GLN A 503 -19.87 -12.27 0.57
N LEU A 504 -19.05 -11.28 0.22
CA LEU A 504 -17.61 -11.36 0.45
C LEU A 504 -17.28 -11.32 1.95
N ARG A 505 -17.92 -10.46 2.75
CA ARG A 505 -17.76 -10.48 4.22
C ARG A 505 -18.10 -11.85 4.80
N LYS A 506 -19.18 -12.47 4.31
CA LYS A 506 -19.53 -13.83 4.69
C LYS A 506 -18.42 -14.82 4.31
N ALA A 507 -17.86 -14.72 3.12
CA ALA A 507 -16.76 -15.59 2.69
C ALA A 507 -15.50 -15.40 3.57
N GLN A 508 -15.20 -14.19 4.04
CA GLN A 508 -14.13 -13.95 5.03
C GLN A 508 -14.41 -14.66 6.35
N ALA A 509 -15.65 -14.59 6.85
CA ALA A 509 -16.07 -15.26 8.07
C ALA A 509 -16.01 -16.78 7.93
N ASP A 510 -16.48 -17.30 6.79
CA ASP A 510 -16.44 -18.74 6.47
C ASP A 510 -14.97 -19.25 6.48
N ALA A 511 -14.05 -18.54 5.81
CA ALA A 511 -12.63 -18.89 5.79
C ALA A 511 -12.02 -18.88 7.21
N ALA A 512 -12.30 -17.84 8.00
CA ALA A 512 -11.80 -17.75 9.37
C ALA A 512 -12.32 -18.90 10.25
N SER A 513 -13.60 -19.28 10.11
CA SER A 513 -14.21 -20.34 10.90
C SER A 513 -13.73 -21.76 10.52
N GLN A 514 -13.27 -21.95 9.30
CA GLN A 514 -12.82 -23.25 8.75
C GLN A 514 -11.31 -23.45 8.89
N THR A 515 -10.58 -22.44 9.32
CA THR A 515 -9.13 -22.47 9.39
C THR A 515 -8.66 -22.32 10.84
N ASP A 516 -7.93 -23.30 11.34
CA ASP A 516 -7.35 -23.24 12.70
C ASP A 516 -6.47 -22.01 12.87
N ASN A 517 -6.46 -21.40 14.05
CA ASN A 517 -5.68 -20.19 14.35
C ASN A 517 -5.92 -19.03 13.36
N ALA A 518 -7.12 -18.93 12.79
CA ALA A 518 -7.55 -17.80 12.01
C ALA A 518 -8.72 -17.09 12.75
N THR A 519 -8.62 -15.79 12.90
CA THR A 519 -9.59 -14.98 13.65
C THR A 519 -10.12 -13.88 12.76
N LEU A 520 -11.44 -13.77 12.63
CA LEU A 520 -12.08 -12.64 11.94
C LEU A 520 -12.09 -11.42 12.89
N ILE A 521 -11.60 -10.29 12.40
CA ILE A 521 -11.67 -9.00 13.09
C ILE A 521 -12.83 -8.20 12.52
N LYS A 522 -13.84 -7.94 13.36
CA LYS A 522 -15.01 -7.18 12.93
C LYS A 522 -14.63 -5.75 12.54
N ASN A 523 -15.15 -5.31 11.40
CA ASN A 523 -14.90 -3.99 10.83
C ASN A 523 -16.11 -3.38 10.10
N SER A 524 -17.18 -4.13 9.94
CA SER A 524 -18.39 -3.68 9.23
C SER A 524 -19.07 -2.45 9.84
N ASP A 525 -18.85 -2.19 11.12
CA ASP A 525 -19.40 -1.05 11.85
C ASP A 525 -18.50 0.21 11.82
N LEU A 526 -17.32 0.14 11.22
CA LEU A 526 -16.36 1.24 11.10
C LEU A 526 -16.29 1.81 9.67
N GLY A 527 -17.19 1.37 8.79
CA GLY A 527 -17.21 1.77 7.39
C GLY A 527 -17.80 3.16 7.17
N GLU A 528 -17.51 3.70 6.00
CA GLU A 528 -18.12 4.91 5.44
C GLU A 528 -18.77 4.55 4.11
N TRP A 529 -20.10 4.75 3.97
CA TRP A 529 -20.83 4.36 2.76
C TRP A 529 -20.25 4.99 1.47
N ASN A 530 -19.61 6.14 1.62
CA ASN A 530 -19.06 6.95 0.54
C ASN A 530 -17.52 6.93 0.45
N ASP A 531 -16.85 6.05 1.20
CA ASP A 531 -15.41 5.87 1.15
C ASP A 531 -15.02 4.41 1.34
N ILE A 532 -14.42 3.83 0.30
CA ILE A 532 -13.88 2.46 0.37
C ILE A 532 -12.70 2.35 1.36
N HIS A 533 -12.12 3.49 1.77
CA HIS A 533 -10.99 3.59 2.70
C HIS A 533 -11.39 4.34 3.98
N PRO A 534 -12.20 3.73 4.86
CA PRO A 534 -12.68 4.40 6.07
C PRO A 534 -11.52 4.84 6.96
N LEU A 535 -11.69 6.01 7.61
CA LEU A 535 -10.63 6.68 8.34
C LEU A 535 -10.39 6.09 9.73
N ASP A 536 -11.37 5.43 10.34
CA ASP A 536 -11.22 4.90 11.71
C ASP A 536 -10.35 3.63 11.76
N LYS A 537 -9.07 3.81 11.41
CA LYS A 537 -8.04 2.77 11.54
C LYS A 537 -7.60 2.58 12.99
N LYS A 538 -7.93 3.52 13.91
CA LYS A 538 -7.58 3.41 15.32
C LYS A 538 -8.43 2.35 16.02
N THR A 539 -9.75 2.48 15.97
CA THR A 539 -10.65 1.49 16.59
C THR A 539 -10.39 0.09 16.03
N LEU A 540 -10.17 0.00 14.71
CA LEU A 540 -9.81 -1.26 14.06
C LEU A 540 -8.47 -1.80 14.57
N GLY A 541 -7.43 -0.96 14.68
CA GLY A 541 -6.11 -1.36 15.16
C GLY A 541 -6.13 -1.83 16.61
N GLU A 542 -6.95 -1.20 17.46
CA GLU A 542 -7.17 -1.63 18.84
C GLU A 542 -7.84 -3.01 18.90
N ARG A 543 -8.85 -3.29 18.04
CA ARG A 543 -9.48 -4.62 17.92
C ARG A 543 -8.49 -5.71 17.49
N VAL A 544 -7.64 -5.41 16.51
CA VAL A 544 -6.58 -6.34 16.08
C VAL A 544 -5.63 -6.62 17.23
N ALA A 545 -5.19 -5.60 17.96
CA ALA A 545 -4.28 -5.75 19.09
C ALA A 545 -4.91 -6.57 20.23
N GLU A 546 -6.18 -6.35 20.56
CA GLU A 546 -6.92 -7.13 21.55
C GLU A 546 -7.05 -8.61 21.16
N ALA A 547 -7.32 -8.89 19.88
CA ALA A 547 -7.40 -10.24 19.37
C ALA A 547 -6.05 -10.97 19.47
N ILE A 548 -4.94 -10.30 19.08
CA ILE A 548 -3.58 -10.83 19.22
C ILE A 548 -3.28 -11.17 20.68
N LEU A 549 -3.52 -10.24 21.62
CA LEU A 549 -3.27 -10.44 23.04
C LEU A 549 -4.14 -11.54 23.67
N SER A 550 -5.30 -11.81 23.10
CA SER A 550 -6.20 -12.87 23.55
C SER A 550 -5.76 -14.25 23.07
N ASN A 551 -5.10 -14.30 21.91
CA ASN A 551 -4.56 -15.53 21.33
C ASN A 551 -3.24 -15.97 21.99
N ASP A 552 -2.49 -15.06 22.59
CA ASP A 552 -1.22 -15.32 23.31
C ASP A 552 -1.44 -15.94 24.72
N LYS A 553 -2.68 -16.13 25.16
CA LYS A 553 -3.04 -16.73 26.47
C LYS A 553 -3.31 -18.20 26.34
#